data_393e8badb84dbb27c47b98284f24882e
#
_entry.id   393e8badb84dbb27c47b98284f24882e
#
_cell.length_a   1.000
_cell.length_b   1.000
_cell.length_c   1.000
_cell.angle_alpha   90.00
_cell.angle_beta   90.00
_cell.angle_gamma   90.00
#
_symmetry.space_group_name_H-M   'P 1'
#
loop_
_entity.id
_entity.type
_entity.pdbx_description
1 polymer ?
#
loop_
_entity_poly.entity_id
_entity_poly.type
_entity_poly.pdbx_seq_one_letter_code
_entity_poly.pdbx_strand_id
1 'polypeptide(L)'
;MIEKRRYFHENPEMTGKEYKTIEYLSAELTALGIEHVVIENGGILATIKGGKDGRAVLLRADVDGLPVQETPDNLKPGMRTCISKNPGVMHACGHDGHMAMLLGAAKILLDKKDEIAGTVYLCFERGEEASGNVEYIFPYIEKNNIQIDTVYGTHLLATAPSGYLAINDGGMMAGAMGFNITIEGAGGHGSRPDQANSPIDCCFVAIYQRLQALRLTKVDPFKTCTYSVGVLQSGNQGNVIPQTLTFGGTMRTFDRDGVGVTFYNELKKAVDGICAAYDCKATYNSYGMPGYAVVNDEEMAQWARKVLAEELGSENVGQWEPWMASESYNQYLQQWPGVFAFLGIQNEEKGIGAAHHNQEFDIDEDVLYKGAAAAATYAIEYLKDDSVKGGRKMTYKQYLEKVANYKLLTKHYGE
;
A
#
# COMPACT_ATOMS: atom_id res chain seq x y z
N MET A 1 8.78 23.22 -4.10
CA MET A 1 8.02 21.94 -3.99
C MET A 1 7.46 21.52 -5.33
N ILE A 2 6.65 22.32 -6.02
CA ILE A 2 6.07 22.00 -7.35
C ILE A 2 7.16 21.61 -8.37
N GLU A 3 8.24 22.39 -8.48
CA GLU A 3 9.36 22.06 -9.38
C GLU A 3 9.99 20.70 -9.09
N LYS A 4 10.07 20.29 -7.80
CA LYS A 4 10.58 18.97 -7.41
C LYS A 4 9.61 17.87 -7.82
N ARG A 5 8.31 18.06 -7.56
CA ARG A 5 7.27 17.13 -8.05
C ARG A 5 7.37 16.92 -9.55
N ARG A 6 7.44 18.00 -10.32
CA ARG A 6 7.54 17.92 -11.79
C ARG A 6 8.82 17.21 -12.24
N TYR A 7 9.95 17.45 -11.56
CA TYR A 7 11.18 16.73 -11.85
C TYR A 7 11.02 15.22 -11.65
N PHE A 8 10.44 14.77 -10.52
CA PHE A 8 10.18 13.35 -10.28
C PHE A 8 9.21 12.78 -11.30
N HIS A 9 8.13 13.49 -11.60
CA HIS A 9 7.13 13.07 -12.59
C HIS A 9 7.71 12.91 -13.99
N GLU A 10 8.60 13.79 -14.39
CA GLU A 10 9.29 13.74 -15.68
C GLU A 10 10.35 12.62 -15.77
N ASN A 11 10.85 12.16 -14.63
CA ASN A 11 11.94 11.18 -14.56
C ASN A 11 11.58 9.96 -13.69
N PRO A 12 10.41 9.32 -13.89
CA PRO A 12 9.98 8.20 -13.07
C PRO A 12 10.86 6.98 -13.30
N GLU A 13 11.12 6.24 -12.25
CA GLU A 13 11.79 4.94 -12.30
C GLU A 13 10.89 3.86 -11.75
N MET A 14 10.92 2.67 -12.36
CA MET A 14 10.09 1.55 -11.96
C MET A 14 10.50 1.01 -10.60
N THR A 15 9.54 0.44 -9.91
CA THR A 15 9.70 -0.38 -8.69
C THR A 15 10.95 -1.25 -8.77
N GLY A 16 11.83 -1.13 -7.76
CA GLY A 16 13.10 -1.84 -7.65
C GLY A 16 14.24 -1.27 -8.52
N LYS A 17 14.01 -0.20 -9.29
CA LYS A 17 14.99 0.43 -10.18
C LYS A 17 15.17 1.94 -9.93
N GLU A 18 14.80 2.44 -8.78
CA GLU A 18 14.74 3.86 -8.41
C GLU A 18 16.12 4.45 -8.08
N TYR A 19 17.14 4.12 -8.87
CA TYR A 19 18.54 4.50 -8.59
C TYR A 19 18.79 5.99 -8.72
N LYS A 20 18.35 6.60 -9.82
CA LYS A 20 18.51 8.04 -10.07
C LYS A 20 17.60 8.87 -9.16
N THR A 21 16.42 8.36 -8.84
CA THR A 21 15.50 8.96 -7.87
C THR A 21 16.16 9.07 -6.50
N ILE A 22 16.81 8.00 -6.02
CA ILE A 22 17.56 7.98 -4.77
C ILE A 22 18.77 8.91 -4.82
N GLU A 23 19.52 8.93 -5.93
CA GLU A 23 20.65 9.83 -6.13
C GLU A 23 20.20 11.30 -6.05
N TYR A 24 19.11 11.65 -6.74
CA TYR A 24 18.55 13.00 -6.72
C TYR A 24 18.06 13.41 -5.32
N LEU A 25 17.31 12.54 -4.63
CA LEU A 25 16.86 12.78 -3.25
C LEU A 25 18.05 12.97 -2.30
N SER A 26 19.10 12.15 -2.42
CA SER A 26 20.33 12.29 -1.65
C SER A 26 21.03 13.64 -1.88
N ALA A 27 21.08 14.09 -3.14
CA ALA A 27 21.64 15.40 -3.49
C ALA A 27 20.82 16.56 -2.89
N GLU A 28 19.48 16.47 -2.92
CA GLU A 28 18.59 17.47 -2.31
C GLU A 28 18.76 17.55 -0.79
N LEU A 29 18.84 16.40 -0.11
CA LEU A 29 19.08 16.33 1.32
C LEU A 29 20.45 16.89 1.69
N THR A 30 21.48 16.61 0.89
CA THR A 30 22.83 17.19 1.03
C THR A 30 22.79 18.70 0.88
N ALA A 31 22.09 19.22 -0.14
CA ALA A 31 21.94 20.66 -0.38
C ALA A 31 21.20 21.37 0.78
N LEU A 32 20.29 20.68 1.46
CA LEU A 32 19.62 21.16 2.67
C LEU A 32 20.46 21.02 3.94
N GLY A 33 21.64 20.38 3.87
CA GLY A 33 22.48 20.11 5.03
C GLY A 33 21.91 19.05 5.98
N ILE A 34 21.05 18.16 5.48
CA ILE A 34 20.43 17.09 6.27
C ILE A 34 21.30 15.83 6.21
N GLU A 35 21.71 15.35 7.38
CA GLU A 35 22.42 14.07 7.51
C GLU A 35 21.51 12.92 7.08
N HIS A 36 22.01 12.04 6.21
CA HIS A 36 21.23 10.91 5.73
C HIS A 36 22.11 9.74 5.35
N VAL A 37 21.48 8.56 5.26
CA VAL A 37 22.10 7.33 4.80
C VAL A 37 21.25 6.73 3.67
N VAL A 38 21.93 6.25 2.65
CA VAL A 38 21.32 5.41 1.62
C VAL A 38 21.40 3.96 2.08
N ILE A 39 20.25 3.36 2.33
CA ILE A 39 20.11 1.95 2.67
C ILE A 39 19.98 1.18 1.36
N GLU A 40 20.94 0.33 1.05
CA GLU A 40 20.93 -0.47 -0.18
C GLU A 40 19.60 -1.21 -0.32
N ASN A 41 18.94 -1.06 -1.48
CA ASN A 41 17.59 -1.54 -1.80
C ASN A 41 16.44 -0.99 -0.92
N GLY A 42 16.70 -0.38 0.22
CA GLY A 42 15.68 0.16 1.13
C GLY A 42 15.24 1.58 0.79
N GLY A 43 16.17 2.42 0.40
CA GLY A 43 15.91 3.84 0.15
C GLY A 43 16.79 4.77 0.98
N ILE A 44 16.24 5.86 1.50
CA ILE A 44 16.98 6.84 2.29
C ILE A 44 16.36 6.98 3.68
N LEU A 45 17.20 7.04 4.70
CA LEU A 45 16.82 7.47 6.03
C LEU A 45 17.62 8.73 6.37
N ALA A 46 16.93 9.88 6.45
CA ALA A 46 17.53 11.15 6.80
C ALA A 46 17.15 11.56 8.24
N THR A 47 17.98 12.37 8.86
CA THR A 47 17.87 12.70 10.28
C THR A 47 17.90 14.22 10.50
N ILE A 48 16.86 14.75 11.13
CA ILE A 48 16.82 16.13 11.62
C ILE A 48 16.78 16.05 13.14
N LYS A 49 17.90 16.40 13.78
CA LYS A 49 18.00 16.52 15.24
C LYS A 49 17.56 17.91 15.67
N GLY A 50 16.62 17.97 16.58
CA GLY A 50 16.18 19.21 17.20
C GLY A 50 17.21 19.83 18.14
N GLY A 51 16.87 20.98 18.69
CA GLY A 51 17.71 21.70 19.64
C GLY A 51 17.81 21.06 21.03
N LYS A 52 16.96 20.08 21.33
CA LYS A 52 16.90 19.36 22.61
C LYS A 52 16.69 17.87 22.38
N ASP A 53 17.16 17.07 23.32
CA ASP A 53 16.84 15.64 23.33
C ASP A 53 15.35 15.41 23.61
N GLY A 54 14.80 14.32 23.07
CA GLY A 54 13.39 13.99 23.22
C GLY A 54 13.00 12.73 22.44
N ARG A 55 11.71 12.61 22.20
CA ARG A 55 11.11 11.52 21.42
C ARG A 55 11.50 11.59 19.94
N ALA A 56 11.10 10.59 19.18
CA ALA A 56 11.41 10.54 17.77
C ALA A 56 10.17 10.21 16.90
N VAL A 57 10.09 10.87 15.76
CA VAL A 57 9.04 10.69 14.75
C VAL A 57 9.68 10.24 13.45
N LEU A 58 9.05 9.27 12.77
CA LEU A 58 9.43 8.92 11.40
C LEU A 58 8.33 9.36 10.43
N LEU A 59 8.70 10.16 9.44
CA LEU A 59 7.87 10.58 8.32
C LEU A 59 8.27 9.77 7.07
N ARG A 60 7.31 9.20 6.33
CA ARG A 60 7.57 8.32 5.19
C ARG A 60 6.97 8.85 3.89
N ALA A 61 7.72 8.72 2.82
CA ALA A 61 7.26 8.78 1.44
C ALA A 61 7.82 7.60 0.64
N ASP A 62 7.02 7.03 -0.24
CA ASP A 62 7.44 6.10 -1.28
C ASP A 62 8.01 6.85 -2.49
N VAL A 63 8.76 6.14 -3.37
CA VAL A 63 9.53 6.81 -4.43
C VAL A 63 9.40 6.19 -5.82
N ASP A 64 8.73 5.05 -5.96
CA ASP A 64 8.70 4.27 -7.18
C ASP A 64 7.58 4.68 -8.15
N GLY A 65 7.79 4.39 -9.43
CA GLY A 65 6.84 4.55 -10.52
C GLY A 65 6.37 3.20 -11.08
N LEU A 66 5.37 3.26 -11.91
CA LEU A 66 4.63 2.12 -12.47
C LEU A 66 4.85 1.94 -13.98
N PRO A 67 4.68 0.70 -14.51
CA PRO A 67 4.75 0.42 -15.95
C PRO A 67 3.48 0.89 -16.67
N VAL A 68 3.22 2.18 -16.64
CA VAL A 68 2.06 2.83 -17.26
C VAL A 68 2.56 3.79 -18.34
N GLN A 69 2.01 3.67 -19.56
CA GLN A 69 2.27 4.66 -20.61
C GLN A 69 1.35 5.85 -20.39
N GLU A 70 1.94 6.97 -20.03
CA GLU A 70 1.22 8.21 -19.79
C GLU A 70 0.65 8.80 -21.08
N THR A 71 -0.56 9.36 -21.01
CA THR A 71 -1.18 10.14 -22.08
C THR A 71 -0.75 11.60 -22.05
N PRO A 72 -0.71 12.29 -23.20
CA PRO A 72 -0.35 13.71 -23.27
C PRO A 72 -1.29 14.61 -22.44
N ASP A 73 -2.53 14.22 -22.29
CA ASP A 73 -3.56 14.93 -21.54
C ASP A 73 -4.02 14.12 -20.32
N ASN A 74 -4.48 14.82 -19.28
CA ASN A 74 -5.30 14.24 -18.22
C ASN A 74 -6.77 14.19 -18.68
N LEU A 75 -7.75 14.11 -17.77
CA LEU A 75 -9.19 14.08 -18.13
C LEU A 75 -9.66 15.35 -18.89
N LYS A 76 -8.85 16.38 -18.94
CA LYS A 76 -9.17 17.64 -19.63
C LYS A 76 -8.00 18.07 -20.53
N PRO A 77 -8.21 18.13 -21.86
CA PRO A 77 -7.15 18.45 -22.81
C PRO A 77 -6.43 19.75 -22.50
N GLY A 78 -5.09 19.73 -22.55
CA GLY A 78 -4.22 20.88 -22.35
C GLY A 78 -4.05 21.34 -20.91
N MET A 79 -4.54 20.59 -19.92
CA MET A 79 -4.44 20.95 -18.50
C MET A 79 -3.26 20.29 -17.78
N ARG A 80 -2.70 19.21 -18.33
CA ARG A 80 -1.53 18.53 -17.74
C ARG A 80 -0.30 19.46 -17.75
N THR A 81 0.39 19.55 -16.61
CA THR A 81 1.51 20.50 -16.42
C THR A 81 2.88 19.92 -16.73
N CYS A 82 3.04 18.61 -16.62
CA CYS A 82 4.26 17.88 -16.96
C CYS A 82 3.92 16.45 -17.35
N ILE A 83 4.82 15.79 -18.08
CA ILE A 83 4.65 14.43 -18.57
C ILE A 83 5.95 13.64 -18.40
N SER A 84 5.84 12.34 -18.18
CA SER A 84 6.99 11.45 -18.12
C SER A 84 7.85 11.51 -19.39
N LYS A 85 9.16 11.60 -19.19
CA LYS A 85 10.18 11.51 -20.27
C LYS A 85 10.65 10.06 -20.49
N ASN A 86 10.20 9.12 -19.64
CA ASN A 86 10.55 7.70 -19.71
C ASN A 86 9.38 6.93 -20.32
N PRO A 87 9.42 6.54 -21.62
CA PRO A 87 8.33 5.84 -22.26
C PRO A 87 7.92 4.57 -21.50
N GLY A 88 6.62 4.40 -21.28
CA GLY A 88 6.05 3.24 -20.58
C GLY A 88 6.22 3.27 -19.07
N VAL A 89 6.71 4.36 -18.48
CA VAL A 89 6.83 4.50 -17.01
C VAL A 89 6.23 5.83 -16.57
N MET A 90 5.45 5.81 -15.49
CA MET A 90 4.75 6.97 -14.97
C MET A 90 4.62 6.90 -13.45
N HIS A 91 4.65 8.03 -12.76
CA HIS A 91 4.14 8.13 -11.37
C HIS A 91 2.61 8.17 -11.36
N ALA A 92 1.98 7.02 -11.66
CA ALA A 92 0.52 6.90 -11.74
C ALA A 92 -0.14 6.65 -10.37
N CYS A 93 0.64 6.66 -9.28
CA CYS A 93 0.12 6.55 -7.90
C CYS A 93 0.35 7.82 -7.07
N GLY A 94 1.12 8.79 -7.58
CA GLY A 94 1.34 10.08 -6.91
C GLY A 94 2.59 10.12 -6.03
N HIS A 95 3.48 9.13 -6.11
CA HIS A 95 4.70 9.06 -5.30
C HIS A 95 5.66 10.24 -5.56
N ASP A 96 5.63 10.84 -6.74
CA ASP A 96 6.29 12.12 -7.08
C ASP A 96 5.82 13.28 -6.18
N GLY A 97 4.52 13.34 -5.90
CA GLY A 97 3.92 14.26 -4.93
C GLY A 97 4.32 13.94 -3.50
N HIS A 98 4.35 12.63 -3.13
CA HIS A 98 4.74 12.21 -1.78
C HIS A 98 6.19 12.61 -1.47
N MET A 99 7.14 12.37 -2.41
CA MET A 99 8.54 12.83 -2.28
C MET A 99 8.64 14.34 -2.14
N ALA A 100 7.90 15.09 -2.97
CA ALA A 100 7.91 16.54 -2.94
C ALA A 100 7.34 17.10 -1.63
N MET A 101 6.28 16.49 -1.09
CA MET A 101 5.71 16.85 0.22
C MET A 101 6.69 16.58 1.36
N LEU A 102 7.37 15.44 1.36
CA LEU A 102 8.34 15.10 2.41
C LEU A 102 9.57 16.01 2.37
N LEU A 103 10.08 16.37 1.17
CA LEU A 103 11.12 17.40 1.02
C LEU A 103 10.64 18.78 1.48
N GLY A 104 9.36 19.11 1.23
CA GLY A 104 8.73 20.33 1.74
C GLY A 104 8.67 20.36 3.28
N ALA A 105 8.24 19.23 3.88
CA ALA A 105 8.23 19.07 5.33
C ALA A 105 9.63 19.17 5.93
N ALA A 106 10.65 18.59 5.28
CA ALA A 106 12.04 18.72 5.69
C ALA A 106 12.49 20.18 5.83
N LYS A 107 12.07 21.02 4.91
CA LYS A 107 12.40 22.45 4.93
C LYS A 107 11.74 23.19 6.08
N ILE A 108 10.44 22.92 6.32
CA ILE A 108 9.70 23.48 7.47
C ILE A 108 10.36 23.05 8.79
N LEU A 109 10.73 21.76 8.89
CA LEU A 109 11.38 21.20 10.09
C LEU A 109 12.77 21.82 10.33
N LEU A 110 13.54 22.11 9.29
CA LEU A 110 14.83 22.80 9.42
C LEU A 110 14.65 24.24 9.92
N ASP A 111 13.67 24.97 9.38
CA ASP A 111 13.36 26.33 9.80
C ASP A 111 12.91 26.41 11.27
N LYS A 112 12.33 25.30 11.78
CA LYS A 112 11.85 25.15 13.16
C LYS A 112 12.79 24.32 14.07
N LYS A 113 13.96 23.97 13.59
CA LYS A 113 14.87 23.00 14.23
C LYS A 113 15.14 23.30 15.71
N ASP A 114 15.36 24.56 16.05
CA ASP A 114 15.68 24.97 17.42
C ASP A 114 14.48 24.85 18.39
N GLU A 115 13.26 24.82 17.85
CA GLU A 115 12.03 24.63 18.62
C GLU A 115 11.71 23.13 18.85
N ILE A 116 12.31 22.22 18.07
CA ILE A 116 12.06 20.77 18.13
C ILE A 116 12.80 20.16 19.35
N ALA A 117 12.04 19.45 20.19
CA ALA A 117 12.58 18.63 21.28
C ALA A 117 12.54 17.15 20.88
N GLY A 118 13.61 16.66 20.26
CA GLY A 118 13.69 15.28 19.79
C GLY A 118 14.30 15.14 18.40
N THR A 119 13.94 14.07 17.71
CA THR A 119 14.48 13.72 16.38
C THR A 119 13.37 13.44 15.39
N VAL A 120 13.48 13.96 14.17
CA VAL A 120 12.61 13.61 13.06
C VAL A 120 13.41 12.84 12.01
N TYR A 121 12.98 11.63 11.71
CA TYR A 121 13.52 10.83 10.62
C TYR A 121 12.64 11.00 9.39
N LEU A 122 13.27 11.14 8.22
CA LEU A 122 12.61 11.19 6.92
C LEU A 122 12.99 9.91 6.18
N CYS A 123 12.00 9.08 5.88
CA CYS A 123 12.18 7.82 5.19
C CYS A 123 11.64 7.92 3.77
N PHE A 124 12.52 7.84 2.76
CA PHE A 124 12.14 7.72 1.36
C PHE A 124 12.27 6.23 0.98
N GLU A 125 11.15 5.55 0.93
CA GLU A 125 11.06 4.09 0.76
C GLU A 125 10.97 3.70 -0.71
N ARG A 126 11.81 2.75 -1.14
CA ARG A 126 11.76 2.13 -2.47
C ARG A 126 10.77 0.98 -2.52
N GLY A 127 10.21 0.73 -3.71
CA GLY A 127 9.55 -0.52 -4.03
C GLY A 127 8.17 -0.71 -3.42
N GLU A 128 7.43 0.35 -3.13
CA GLU A 128 6.10 0.27 -2.52
C GLU A 128 5.16 -0.63 -3.33
N GLU A 129 5.10 -0.45 -4.64
CA GLU A 129 4.21 -1.17 -5.57
C GLU A 129 4.49 -2.69 -5.67
N ALA A 130 5.61 -3.15 -5.09
CA ALA A 130 5.95 -4.55 -4.93
C ALA A 130 5.95 -5.01 -3.47
N SER A 131 5.17 -4.35 -2.60
CA SER A 131 5.04 -4.61 -1.14
C SER A 131 6.07 -3.92 -0.26
N GLY A 132 6.83 -2.98 -0.80
CA GLY A 132 7.83 -2.17 -0.10
C GLY A 132 9.11 -2.93 0.24
N ASN A 133 10.16 -2.17 0.42
CA ASN A 133 11.49 -2.71 0.76
C ASN A 133 11.83 -2.50 2.24
N VAL A 134 10.82 -2.57 3.10
CA VAL A 134 10.97 -2.45 4.57
C VAL A 134 11.89 -3.52 5.17
N GLU A 135 12.07 -4.64 4.48
CA GLU A 135 13.01 -5.71 4.85
C GLU A 135 14.48 -5.26 4.87
N TYR A 136 14.79 -4.13 4.25
CA TYR A 136 16.11 -3.48 4.31
C TYR A 136 16.12 -2.34 5.33
N ILE A 137 15.02 -1.61 5.48
CA ILE A 137 14.90 -0.44 6.35
C ILE A 137 14.82 -0.86 7.83
N PHE A 138 13.95 -1.79 8.18
CA PHE A 138 13.70 -2.15 9.58
C PHE A 138 14.90 -2.84 10.25
N PRO A 139 15.62 -3.79 9.59
CA PRO A 139 16.87 -4.30 10.14
C PRO A 139 17.95 -3.22 10.30
N TYR A 140 18.01 -2.22 9.41
CA TYR A 140 18.92 -1.09 9.56
C TYR A 140 18.58 -0.26 10.81
N ILE A 141 17.31 0.04 11.03
CA ILE A 141 16.81 0.76 12.22
C ILE A 141 17.19 -0.02 13.49
N GLU A 142 16.96 -1.33 13.52
CA GLU A 142 17.28 -2.19 14.66
C GLU A 142 18.77 -2.28 14.93
N LYS A 143 19.58 -2.55 13.90
CA LYS A 143 21.03 -2.68 14.00
C LYS A 143 21.70 -1.42 14.53
N ASN A 144 21.15 -0.25 14.19
CA ASN A 144 21.71 1.04 14.61
C ASN A 144 21.02 1.62 15.86
N ASN A 145 20.15 0.83 16.53
CA ASN A 145 19.43 1.24 17.73
C ASN A 145 18.66 2.56 17.54
N ILE A 146 18.12 2.81 16.36
CA ILE A 146 17.36 4.01 16.06
C ILE A 146 16.02 3.94 16.78
N GLN A 147 15.78 4.89 17.69
CA GLN A 147 14.53 4.98 18.43
C GLN A 147 13.50 5.72 17.58
N ILE A 148 12.30 5.18 17.50
CA ILE A 148 11.14 5.77 16.84
C ILE A 148 9.94 5.55 17.78
N ASP A 149 9.21 6.63 18.06
CA ASP A 149 8.05 6.60 18.96
C ASP A 149 6.74 6.58 18.18
N THR A 150 6.67 7.28 17.04
CA THR A 150 5.51 7.31 16.16
C THR A 150 5.90 7.44 14.70
N VAL A 151 4.98 7.07 13.83
CA VAL A 151 5.17 7.13 12.37
C VAL A 151 4.03 7.89 11.70
N TYR A 152 4.34 8.63 10.64
CA TYR A 152 3.36 9.34 9.82
C TYR A 152 3.66 9.17 8.33
N GLY A 153 2.63 8.89 7.54
CA GLY A 153 2.66 8.85 6.08
C GLY A 153 1.45 9.54 5.48
N THR A 154 1.60 10.06 4.26
CA THR A 154 0.49 10.66 3.50
C THR A 154 0.46 10.05 2.11
N HIS A 155 -0.73 9.63 1.66
CA HIS A 155 -0.97 9.23 0.28
C HIS A 155 -1.92 10.24 -0.40
N LEU A 156 -1.63 10.60 -1.65
CA LEU A 156 -2.55 11.40 -2.47
C LEU A 156 -3.75 10.54 -2.86
N LEU A 157 -4.96 11.10 -2.85
CA LEU A 157 -6.18 10.34 -3.14
C LEU A 157 -7.01 11.03 -4.22
N ALA A 158 -7.12 10.37 -5.37
CA ALA A 158 -7.82 10.92 -6.55
C ALA A 158 -9.34 11.08 -6.37
N THR A 159 -9.95 10.43 -5.39
CA THR A 159 -11.40 10.47 -5.14
C THR A 159 -11.81 11.45 -4.06
N ALA A 160 -10.87 12.03 -3.32
CA ALA A 160 -11.14 13.03 -2.30
C ALA A 160 -10.95 14.46 -2.85
N PRO A 161 -11.75 15.44 -2.40
CA PRO A 161 -11.65 16.83 -2.85
C PRO A 161 -10.24 17.39 -2.64
N SER A 162 -9.78 18.19 -3.60
CA SER A 162 -8.45 18.78 -3.56
C SER A 162 -8.21 19.59 -2.28
N GLY A 163 -7.12 19.23 -1.57
CA GLY A 163 -6.70 19.86 -0.31
C GLY A 163 -7.44 19.40 0.94
N TYR A 164 -8.31 18.40 0.85
CA TYR A 164 -8.93 17.77 2.03
C TYR A 164 -7.99 16.69 2.59
N LEU A 165 -7.65 16.79 3.88
CA LEU A 165 -6.81 15.83 4.59
C LEU A 165 -7.70 14.87 5.39
N ALA A 166 -7.68 13.59 5.01
CA ALA A 166 -8.49 12.58 5.66
C ALA A 166 -7.64 11.64 6.54
N ILE A 167 -8.08 11.43 7.77
CA ILE A 167 -7.46 10.54 8.75
C ILE A 167 -8.58 9.78 9.48
N ASN A 168 -8.75 8.51 9.21
CA ASN A 168 -9.76 7.69 9.89
C ASN A 168 -9.26 7.16 11.22
N ASP A 169 -10.17 6.87 12.14
CA ASP A 169 -9.89 6.24 13.44
C ASP A 169 -9.61 4.73 13.32
N GLY A 170 -9.26 4.25 12.14
CA GLY A 170 -9.08 2.83 11.86
C GLY A 170 -8.60 2.61 10.44
N GLY A 171 -9.30 1.77 9.69
CA GLY A 171 -8.89 1.39 8.34
C GLY A 171 -8.78 2.56 7.38
N MET A 172 -7.61 2.67 6.74
CA MET A 172 -7.33 3.57 5.63
C MET A 172 -7.29 2.79 4.31
N MET A 173 -6.46 1.74 4.24
CA MET A 173 -6.32 0.90 3.04
C MET A 173 -6.41 -0.58 3.40
N ALA A 174 -6.98 -1.38 2.49
CA ALA A 174 -7.25 -2.78 2.74
C ALA A 174 -5.96 -3.64 2.69
N GLY A 175 -5.99 -4.75 3.41
CA GLY A 175 -5.05 -5.85 3.20
C GLY A 175 -5.44 -6.66 1.95
N ALA A 176 -4.45 -7.16 1.22
CA ALA A 176 -4.61 -7.88 -0.04
C ALA A 176 -4.15 -9.32 0.06
N MET A 177 -4.83 -10.21 -0.67
CA MET A 177 -4.39 -11.56 -1.00
C MET A 177 -4.52 -11.77 -2.50
N GLY A 178 -3.45 -12.26 -3.14
CA GLY A 178 -3.51 -12.81 -4.48
C GLY A 178 -3.56 -14.33 -4.45
N PHE A 179 -4.23 -14.94 -5.45
CA PHE A 179 -4.18 -16.39 -5.67
C PHE A 179 -4.14 -16.71 -7.15
N ASN A 180 -3.41 -17.77 -7.48
CA ASN A 180 -3.39 -18.37 -8.82
C ASN A 180 -3.25 -19.88 -8.68
N ILE A 181 -4.22 -20.63 -9.24
CA ILE A 181 -4.38 -22.06 -9.02
C ILE A 181 -4.61 -22.74 -10.36
N THR A 182 -3.86 -23.82 -10.61
CA THR A 182 -4.07 -24.69 -11.78
C THR A 182 -4.70 -25.98 -11.34
N ILE A 183 -5.76 -26.40 -12.02
CA ILE A 183 -6.44 -27.68 -11.82
C ILE A 183 -6.09 -28.57 -13.02
N GLU A 184 -5.61 -29.77 -12.76
CA GLU A 184 -5.36 -30.83 -13.72
C GLU A 184 -6.39 -31.94 -13.57
N GLY A 185 -7.05 -32.30 -14.67
CA GLY A 185 -7.96 -33.42 -14.80
C GLY A 185 -7.55 -34.32 -15.94
N ALA A 186 -8.51 -35.05 -16.52
CA ALA A 186 -8.32 -35.86 -17.72
C ALA A 186 -9.11 -35.26 -18.89
N GLY A 187 -8.39 -34.80 -19.92
CA GLY A 187 -8.99 -34.29 -21.14
C GLY A 187 -9.61 -35.41 -21.98
N GLY A 188 -10.46 -35.05 -22.94
CA GLY A 188 -11.12 -36.06 -23.78
C GLY A 188 -11.90 -35.46 -24.95
N HIS A 189 -12.59 -36.33 -25.67
CA HIS A 189 -13.47 -35.96 -26.78
C HIS A 189 -14.79 -35.41 -26.21
N GLY A 190 -15.24 -34.24 -26.65
CA GLY A 190 -16.46 -33.60 -26.15
C GLY A 190 -17.76 -34.43 -26.27
N SER A 191 -17.80 -35.44 -27.15
CA SER A 191 -18.94 -36.37 -27.25
C SER A 191 -18.91 -37.50 -26.21
N ARG A 192 -17.81 -37.65 -25.47
CA ARG A 192 -17.62 -38.75 -24.49
C ARG A 192 -17.13 -38.18 -23.15
N PRO A 193 -17.89 -37.25 -22.50
CA PRO A 193 -17.52 -36.67 -21.23
C PRO A 193 -17.42 -37.70 -20.09
N ASP A 194 -18.07 -38.88 -20.27
CA ASP A 194 -17.98 -40.03 -19.37
C ASP A 194 -16.55 -40.63 -19.28
N GLN A 195 -15.66 -40.30 -20.22
CA GLN A 195 -14.29 -40.80 -20.30
C GLN A 195 -13.24 -39.70 -19.91
N ALA A 196 -13.71 -38.58 -19.36
CA ALA A 196 -12.87 -37.45 -19.00
C ALA A 196 -13.22 -36.94 -17.59
N ASN A 197 -12.24 -36.24 -16.95
CA ASN A 197 -12.48 -35.44 -15.74
C ASN A 197 -12.23 -34.00 -16.10
N SER A 198 -13.27 -33.29 -16.56
CA SER A 198 -13.16 -31.90 -16.98
C SER A 198 -12.85 -30.98 -15.80
N PRO A 199 -11.71 -30.25 -15.78
CA PRO A 199 -11.44 -29.29 -14.71
C PRO A 199 -12.42 -28.11 -14.73
N ILE A 200 -13.12 -27.86 -15.85
CA ILE A 200 -14.18 -26.86 -15.95
C ILE A 200 -15.43 -27.34 -15.23
N ASP A 201 -16.04 -28.42 -15.78
CA ASP A 201 -17.37 -28.87 -15.38
C ASP A 201 -17.38 -29.56 -14.01
N CYS A 202 -16.33 -30.31 -13.71
CA CYS A 202 -16.22 -31.03 -12.44
C CYS A 202 -15.77 -30.12 -11.29
N CYS A 203 -14.79 -29.26 -11.54
CA CYS A 203 -14.12 -28.54 -10.44
C CYS A 203 -14.43 -27.04 -10.39
N PHE A 204 -14.12 -26.29 -11.45
CA PHE A 204 -14.14 -24.82 -11.38
C PHE A 204 -15.55 -24.28 -11.08
N VAL A 205 -16.58 -24.80 -11.72
CA VAL A 205 -17.97 -24.34 -11.47
C VAL A 205 -18.35 -24.52 -10.00
N ALA A 206 -18.05 -25.69 -9.42
CA ALA A 206 -18.34 -25.97 -8.02
C ALA A 206 -17.51 -25.11 -7.05
N ILE A 207 -16.22 -24.91 -7.35
CA ILE A 207 -15.33 -24.04 -6.57
C ILE A 207 -15.86 -22.61 -6.61
N TYR A 208 -16.22 -22.09 -7.78
CA TYR A 208 -16.75 -20.74 -7.93
C TYR A 208 -18.07 -20.54 -7.17
N GLN A 209 -18.99 -21.51 -7.24
CA GLN A 209 -20.23 -21.48 -6.47
C GLN A 209 -19.95 -21.50 -4.95
N ARG A 210 -18.98 -22.30 -4.51
CA ARG A 210 -18.57 -22.32 -3.10
C ARG A 210 -17.99 -20.98 -2.66
N LEU A 211 -17.20 -20.31 -3.50
CA LEU A 211 -16.69 -18.96 -3.21
C LEU A 211 -17.84 -17.96 -3.04
N GLN A 212 -18.87 -17.99 -3.90
CA GLN A 212 -20.04 -17.12 -3.75
C GLN A 212 -20.76 -17.34 -2.41
N ALA A 213 -20.89 -18.59 -1.98
CA ALA A 213 -21.51 -18.94 -0.70
C ALA A 213 -20.62 -18.59 0.52
N LEU A 214 -19.31 -18.45 0.35
CA LEU A 214 -18.36 -18.20 1.44
C LEU A 214 -18.70 -16.91 2.19
N ARG A 215 -18.91 -15.80 1.44
CA ARG A 215 -19.25 -14.51 2.05
C ARG A 215 -20.50 -14.57 2.92
N LEU A 216 -21.51 -15.34 2.49
CA LEU A 216 -22.78 -15.47 3.22
C LEU A 216 -22.70 -16.41 4.44
N THR A 217 -21.81 -17.39 4.39
CA THR A 217 -21.83 -18.52 5.36
C THR A 217 -20.64 -18.54 6.30
N LYS A 218 -19.57 -17.78 6.01
CA LYS A 218 -18.29 -17.86 6.76
C LYS A 218 -17.72 -16.51 7.16
N VAL A 219 -18.12 -15.44 6.50
CA VAL A 219 -17.63 -14.10 6.82
C VAL A 219 -18.67 -13.39 7.68
N ASP A 220 -18.22 -12.74 8.74
CA ASP A 220 -19.04 -11.88 9.57
C ASP A 220 -19.68 -10.77 8.69
N PRO A 221 -21.01 -10.60 8.70
CA PRO A 221 -21.71 -9.63 7.86
C PRO A 221 -21.30 -8.18 8.12
N PHE A 222 -20.75 -7.86 9.27
CA PHE A 222 -20.24 -6.54 9.62
C PHE A 222 -18.79 -6.30 9.17
N LYS A 223 -18.14 -7.30 8.57
CA LYS A 223 -16.75 -7.21 8.11
C LYS A 223 -16.67 -7.12 6.60
N THR A 224 -15.73 -6.30 6.13
CA THR A 224 -15.47 -6.15 4.70
C THR A 224 -14.69 -7.35 4.17
N CYS A 225 -15.25 -7.98 3.13
CA CYS A 225 -14.58 -8.99 2.32
C CYS A 225 -14.99 -8.80 0.86
N THR A 226 -14.06 -8.41 0.01
CA THR A 226 -14.27 -8.42 -1.45
C THR A 226 -13.32 -9.40 -2.09
N TYR A 227 -13.73 -10.04 -3.18
CA TYR A 227 -12.86 -10.86 -4.00
C TYR A 227 -13.33 -10.83 -5.45
N SER A 228 -12.41 -11.10 -6.36
CA SER A 228 -12.68 -11.25 -7.79
C SER A 228 -11.80 -12.33 -8.40
N VAL A 229 -12.31 -12.98 -9.44
CA VAL A 229 -11.54 -13.84 -10.32
C VAL A 229 -11.23 -13.05 -11.59
N GLY A 230 -9.98 -12.68 -11.78
CA GLY A 230 -9.51 -11.88 -12.92
C GLY A 230 -8.82 -12.70 -14.01
N VAL A 231 -8.43 -13.95 -13.71
CA VAL A 231 -7.80 -14.88 -14.65
C VAL A 231 -8.61 -16.16 -14.72
N LEU A 232 -8.97 -16.57 -15.92
CA LEU A 232 -9.59 -17.87 -16.21
C LEU A 232 -9.13 -18.34 -17.58
N GLN A 233 -8.33 -19.40 -17.61
CA GLN A 233 -7.72 -19.92 -18.83
C GLN A 233 -7.91 -21.43 -18.90
N SER A 234 -8.63 -21.93 -19.91
CA SER A 234 -8.83 -23.34 -20.16
C SER A 234 -9.36 -23.56 -21.57
N GLY A 235 -8.90 -24.63 -22.23
CA GLY A 235 -9.40 -25.03 -23.53
C GLY A 235 -9.23 -24.02 -24.66
N ASN A 236 -9.35 -24.48 -25.88
CA ASN A 236 -9.28 -23.62 -27.07
C ASN A 236 -10.21 -24.08 -28.19
N GLN A 237 -10.91 -25.19 -27.99
CA GLN A 237 -11.79 -25.77 -29.00
C GLN A 237 -13.00 -26.48 -28.36
N GLY A 238 -14.22 -26.16 -28.81
CA GLY A 238 -15.46 -26.55 -28.16
C GLY A 238 -15.78 -28.07 -28.14
N ASN A 239 -15.15 -28.89 -29.00
CA ASN A 239 -15.34 -30.34 -29.02
C ASN A 239 -14.19 -31.13 -28.34
N VAL A 240 -13.30 -30.40 -27.62
CA VAL A 240 -12.19 -31.00 -26.87
C VAL A 240 -12.33 -30.58 -25.39
N ILE A 241 -12.50 -31.59 -24.53
CA ILE A 241 -12.47 -31.36 -23.07
C ILE A 241 -11.03 -31.09 -22.68
N PRO A 242 -10.73 -29.92 -22.06
CA PRO A 242 -9.36 -29.56 -21.68
C PRO A 242 -8.87 -30.40 -20.51
N GLN A 243 -7.56 -30.66 -20.47
CA GLN A 243 -6.92 -31.34 -19.35
C GLN A 243 -6.63 -30.37 -18.17
N THR A 244 -6.44 -29.10 -18.46
CA THR A 244 -6.04 -28.12 -17.45
C THR A 244 -6.91 -26.87 -17.45
N LEU A 245 -7.08 -26.30 -16.29
CA LEU A 245 -7.70 -25.00 -16.09
C LEU A 245 -6.85 -24.20 -15.07
N THR A 246 -6.53 -22.96 -15.40
CA THR A 246 -5.92 -22.03 -14.47
C THR A 246 -6.88 -20.89 -14.14
N PHE A 247 -7.09 -20.62 -12.86
CA PHE A 247 -7.85 -19.46 -12.42
C PHE A 247 -7.08 -18.70 -11.34
N GLY A 248 -7.27 -17.40 -11.31
CA GLY A 248 -6.58 -16.52 -10.37
C GLY A 248 -7.38 -15.27 -10.06
N GLY A 249 -7.09 -14.69 -8.95
CA GLY A 249 -7.83 -13.52 -8.49
C GLY A 249 -7.21 -12.85 -7.28
N THR A 250 -7.99 -11.98 -6.70
CA THR A 250 -7.57 -11.18 -5.54
C THR A 250 -8.70 -11.09 -4.51
N MET A 251 -8.32 -10.91 -3.23
CA MET A 251 -9.23 -10.62 -2.13
C MET A 251 -8.74 -9.38 -1.38
N ARG A 252 -9.67 -8.63 -0.81
CA ARG A 252 -9.40 -7.47 0.06
C ARG A 252 -10.21 -7.54 1.33
N THR A 253 -9.58 -7.15 2.45
CA THR A 253 -10.23 -7.05 3.77
C THR A 253 -9.48 -6.08 4.68
N PHE A 254 -10.17 -5.51 5.67
CA PHE A 254 -9.54 -4.78 6.78
C PHE A 254 -9.25 -5.67 8.00
N ASP A 255 -9.79 -6.88 8.01
CA ASP A 255 -9.64 -7.88 9.08
C ASP A 255 -8.86 -9.10 8.58
N ARG A 256 -7.52 -8.98 8.58
CA ARG A 256 -6.64 -10.06 8.13
C ARG A 256 -6.81 -11.33 8.96
N ASP A 257 -6.80 -11.19 10.28
CA ASP A 257 -6.70 -12.32 11.21
C ASP A 257 -8.03 -13.08 11.35
N GLY A 258 -9.16 -12.41 11.13
CA GLY A 258 -10.48 -13.02 11.07
C GLY A 258 -10.89 -13.39 9.65
N VAL A 259 -11.29 -12.39 8.88
CA VAL A 259 -11.85 -12.57 7.52
C VAL A 259 -10.81 -13.11 6.54
N GLY A 260 -9.61 -12.54 6.57
CA GLY A 260 -8.54 -12.95 5.64
C GLY A 260 -8.13 -14.41 5.82
N VAL A 261 -7.88 -14.83 7.06
CA VAL A 261 -7.57 -16.23 7.41
C VAL A 261 -8.73 -17.16 7.05
N THR A 262 -9.97 -16.73 7.32
CA THR A 262 -11.15 -17.51 6.95
C THR A 262 -11.24 -17.71 5.44
N PHE A 263 -11.08 -16.66 4.65
CA PHE A 263 -11.11 -16.75 3.18
C PHE A 263 -10.00 -17.67 2.66
N TYR A 264 -8.77 -17.49 3.15
CA TYR A 264 -7.63 -18.33 2.78
C TYR A 264 -7.92 -19.82 3.02
N ASN A 265 -8.35 -20.18 4.24
CA ASN A 265 -8.61 -21.57 4.58
C ASN A 265 -9.82 -22.17 3.84
N GLU A 266 -10.91 -21.44 3.71
CA GLU A 266 -12.13 -21.93 3.05
C GLU A 266 -11.95 -22.05 1.52
N LEU A 267 -11.18 -21.15 0.88
CA LEU A 267 -10.82 -21.29 -0.53
C LEU A 267 -9.98 -22.55 -0.75
N LYS A 268 -8.92 -22.74 0.07
CA LYS A 268 -8.07 -23.93 -0.03
C LYS A 268 -8.87 -25.21 0.19
N LYS A 269 -9.70 -25.25 1.22
CA LYS A 269 -10.55 -26.38 1.53
C LYS A 269 -11.54 -26.70 0.40
N ALA A 270 -12.12 -25.68 -0.23
CA ALA A 270 -13.01 -25.85 -1.38
C ALA A 270 -12.26 -26.45 -2.57
N VAL A 271 -11.10 -25.91 -2.91
CA VAL A 271 -10.28 -26.39 -4.03
C VAL A 271 -9.85 -27.83 -3.81
N ASP A 272 -9.21 -28.13 -2.67
CA ASP A 272 -8.70 -29.47 -2.36
C ASP A 272 -9.83 -30.50 -2.29
N GLY A 273 -10.93 -30.20 -1.60
CA GLY A 273 -12.05 -31.12 -1.44
C GLY A 273 -12.82 -31.41 -2.73
N ILE A 274 -13.04 -30.39 -3.56
CA ILE A 274 -13.73 -30.53 -4.84
C ILE A 274 -12.84 -31.27 -5.83
N CYS A 275 -11.56 -30.92 -5.95
CA CYS A 275 -10.62 -31.61 -6.83
C CYS A 275 -10.49 -33.09 -6.45
N ALA A 276 -10.38 -33.41 -5.17
CA ALA A 276 -10.33 -34.80 -4.70
C ALA A 276 -11.61 -35.61 -5.02
N ALA A 277 -12.79 -34.96 -4.93
CA ALA A 277 -14.06 -35.61 -5.23
C ALA A 277 -14.22 -36.00 -6.72
N TYR A 278 -13.45 -35.37 -7.61
CA TYR A 278 -13.50 -35.60 -9.05
C TYR A 278 -12.18 -36.14 -9.63
N ASP A 279 -11.30 -36.69 -8.78
CA ASP A 279 -10.01 -37.26 -9.20
C ASP A 279 -9.16 -36.26 -10.01
N CYS A 280 -9.29 -34.96 -9.70
CA CYS A 280 -8.48 -33.87 -10.24
C CYS A 280 -7.40 -33.45 -9.23
N LYS A 281 -6.33 -32.79 -9.72
CA LYS A 281 -5.22 -32.31 -8.91
C LYS A 281 -5.15 -30.80 -8.98
N ALA A 282 -5.04 -30.14 -7.82
CA ALA A 282 -4.77 -28.72 -7.73
C ALA A 282 -3.29 -28.42 -7.51
N THR A 283 -2.75 -27.42 -8.21
CA THR A 283 -1.42 -26.83 -8.01
C THR A 283 -1.59 -25.34 -7.71
N TYR A 284 -1.03 -24.91 -6.57
CA TYR A 284 -1.08 -23.52 -6.13
C TYR A 284 0.15 -22.78 -6.65
N ASN A 285 0.01 -22.09 -7.81
CA ASN A 285 1.10 -21.32 -8.42
C ASN A 285 1.48 -20.11 -7.57
N SER A 286 0.46 -19.44 -7.02
CA SER A 286 0.58 -18.37 -6.03
C SER A 286 -0.59 -18.48 -5.06
N TYR A 287 -0.29 -18.59 -3.77
CA TYR A 287 -1.29 -18.70 -2.70
C TYR A 287 -0.68 -18.27 -1.37
N GLY A 288 -0.78 -16.99 -1.07
CA GLY A 288 -0.22 -16.42 0.15
C GLY A 288 -1.29 -16.00 1.15
N MET A 289 -0.91 -15.88 2.43
CA MET A 289 -1.76 -15.24 3.42
C MET A 289 -2.02 -13.80 3.05
N PRO A 290 -3.22 -13.25 3.35
CA PRO A 290 -3.48 -11.82 3.19
C PRO A 290 -2.48 -10.96 3.94
N GLY A 291 -2.06 -9.85 3.33
CA GLY A 291 -1.33 -8.79 4.02
C GLY A 291 -2.21 -8.10 5.06
N TYR A 292 -1.58 -7.38 5.98
CA TYR A 292 -2.29 -6.51 6.90
C TYR A 292 -2.86 -5.29 6.16
N ALA A 293 -3.98 -4.78 6.66
CA ALA A 293 -4.53 -3.50 6.26
C ALA A 293 -3.71 -2.35 6.87
N VAL A 294 -3.73 -1.19 6.24
CA VAL A 294 -3.31 0.08 6.86
C VAL A 294 -4.40 0.50 7.82
N VAL A 295 -4.13 0.40 9.11
CA VAL A 295 -5.08 0.72 10.19
C VAL A 295 -4.39 1.69 11.14
N ASN A 296 -4.90 2.91 11.18
CA ASN A 296 -4.42 3.93 12.09
C ASN A 296 -4.64 3.54 13.56
N ASP A 297 -3.72 3.95 14.40
CA ASP A 297 -3.93 3.95 15.84
C ASP A 297 -5.01 4.99 16.17
N GLU A 298 -6.06 4.57 16.87
CA GLU A 298 -7.26 5.40 17.07
C GLU A 298 -6.95 6.67 17.88
N GLU A 299 -6.20 6.54 18.96
CA GLU A 299 -5.81 7.68 19.80
C GLU A 299 -4.94 8.67 19.01
N MET A 300 -3.97 8.15 18.26
CA MET A 300 -3.10 8.95 17.41
C MET A 300 -3.88 9.65 16.28
N ALA A 301 -4.85 8.97 15.67
CA ALA A 301 -5.66 9.53 14.60
C ALA A 301 -6.55 10.68 15.10
N GLN A 302 -7.20 10.50 16.25
CA GLN A 302 -8.03 11.54 16.87
C GLN A 302 -7.20 12.76 17.27
N TRP A 303 -6.04 12.53 17.89
CA TRP A 303 -5.10 13.57 18.22
C TRP A 303 -4.59 14.30 16.98
N ALA A 304 -4.14 13.57 15.96
CA ALA A 304 -3.63 14.14 14.72
C ALA A 304 -4.68 15.01 14.00
N ARG A 305 -5.94 14.54 13.90
CA ARG A 305 -7.00 15.38 13.32
C ARG A 305 -7.19 16.68 14.08
N LYS A 306 -7.12 16.65 15.40
CA LYS A 306 -7.27 17.86 16.20
C LYS A 306 -6.16 18.88 15.90
N VAL A 307 -4.89 18.47 16.01
CA VAL A 307 -3.76 19.38 15.81
C VAL A 307 -3.62 19.84 14.37
N LEU A 308 -3.93 18.98 13.40
CA LEU A 308 -3.86 19.33 11.98
C LEU A 308 -5.04 20.21 11.53
N ALA A 309 -6.20 20.12 12.20
CA ALA A 309 -7.31 21.04 11.97
C ALA A 309 -7.03 22.46 12.46
N GLU A 310 -6.22 22.62 13.49
CA GLU A 310 -5.75 23.93 13.96
C GLU A 310 -4.83 24.61 12.94
N GLU A 311 -3.98 23.82 12.24
CA GLU A 311 -3.06 24.33 11.22
C GLU A 311 -3.72 24.54 9.84
N LEU A 312 -4.53 23.58 9.38
CA LEU A 312 -5.06 23.54 8.01
C LEU A 312 -6.50 24.07 7.88
N GLY A 313 -7.18 24.35 8.99
CA GLY A 313 -8.61 24.67 9.06
C GLY A 313 -9.46 23.41 9.24
N SER A 314 -10.42 23.49 10.15
CA SER A 314 -11.28 22.34 10.51
C SER A 314 -12.15 21.82 9.36
N GLU A 315 -12.46 22.67 8.37
CA GLU A 315 -13.18 22.28 7.17
C GLU A 315 -12.36 21.45 6.20
N ASN A 316 -11.03 21.47 6.33
CA ASN A 316 -10.08 20.76 5.47
C ASN A 316 -9.57 19.44 6.08
N VAL A 317 -9.97 19.10 7.32
CA VAL A 317 -9.46 17.91 8.02
C VAL A 317 -10.60 17.08 8.58
N GLY A 318 -10.62 15.78 8.27
CA GLY A 318 -11.68 14.89 8.75
C GLY A 318 -11.43 13.43 8.42
N GLN A 319 -12.51 12.69 8.16
CA GLN A 319 -12.47 11.30 7.73
C GLN A 319 -12.98 11.17 6.29
N TRP A 320 -12.61 10.08 5.61
CA TRP A 320 -13.02 9.77 4.25
C TRP A 320 -13.28 8.28 4.09
N GLU A 321 -13.91 7.88 2.99
CA GLU A 321 -14.10 6.46 2.67
C GLU A 321 -12.75 5.74 2.58
N PRO A 322 -12.57 4.59 3.27
CA PRO A 322 -11.37 3.79 3.17
C PRO A 322 -11.16 3.29 1.73
N TRP A 323 -9.92 3.22 1.29
CA TRP A 323 -9.58 2.73 -0.04
C TRP A 323 -9.31 1.22 -0.03
N MET A 324 -9.88 0.50 -1.02
CA MET A 324 -9.71 -0.96 -1.12
C MET A 324 -8.39 -1.39 -1.77
N ALA A 325 -7.48 -0.46 -2.08
CA ALA A 325 -6.09 -0.75 -2.43
C ALA A 325 -5.29 -1.20 -1.19
N SER A 326 -4.12 -1.80 -1.42
CA SER A 326 -3.17 -2.17 -0.36
C SER A 326 -1.94 -1.29 -0.42
N GLU A 327 -1.22 -1.17 0.70
CA GLU A 327 -0.10 -0.26 0.87
C GLU A 327 0.93 -0.86 1.84
N SER A 328 2.22 -0.72 1.55
CA SER A 328 3.32 -1.26 2.36
C SER A 328 3.43 -0.60 3.75
N TYR A 329 2.92 0.62 3.89
CA TYR A 329 2.93 1.38 5.16
C TYR A 329 2.25 0.64 6.33
N ASN A 330 1.37 -0.33 6.03
CA ASN A 330 0.81 -1.20 7.06
C ASN A 330 1.90 -1.81 7.96
N GLN A 331 3.09 -2.09 7.42
CA GLN A 331 4.19 -2.72 8.15
C GLN A 331 4.82 -1.76 9.18
N TYR A 332 4.83 -0.45 8.91
CA TYR A 332 5.20 0.57 9.91
C TYR A 332 4.19 0.60 11.05
N LEU A 333 2.90 0.62 10.75
CA LEU A 333 1.84 0.65 11.75
C LEU A 333 1.75 -0.64 12.59
N GLN A 334 2.27 -1.77 12.11
CA GLN A 334 2.43 -2.97 12.93
C GLN A 334 3.51 -2.80 14.01
N GLN A 335 4.53 -1.97 13.76
CA GLN A 335 5.66 -1.82 14.68
C GLN A 335 5.55 -0.59 15.59
N TRP A 336 4.91 0.48 15.13
CA TRP A 336 4.74 1.73 15.89
C TRP A 336 3.29 2.20 15.86
N PRO A 337 2.84 2.93 16.89
CA PRO A 337 1.62 3.71 16.77
C PRO A 337 1.84 4.84 15.75
N GLY A 338 0.82 5.23 15.05
CA GLY A 338 0.96 6.27 14.05
C GLY A 338 -0.24 6.43 13.15
N VAL A 339 -0.05 7.26 12.15
CA VAL A 339 -1.10 7.71 11.24
C VAL A 339 -0.67 7.58 9.79
N PHE A 340 -1.58 7.09 8.99
CA PHE A 340 -1.59 7.23 7.54
C PHE A 340 -2.73 8.14 7.14
N ALA A 341 -2.45 9.19 6.39
CA ALA A 341 -3.42 10.18 5.96
C ALA A 341 -3.65 10.11 4.45
N PHE A 342 -4.84 10.49 3.99
CA PHE A 342 -5.06 10.82 2.58
C PHE A 342 -5.07 12.34 2.40
N LEU A 343 -4.38 12.83 1.38
CA LEU A 343 -4.58 14.19 0.87
C LEU A 343 -5.33 14.11 -0.45
N GLY A 344 -6.54 14.65 -0.47
CA GLY A 344 -7.36 14.72 -1.67
C GLY A 344 -6.73 15.58 -2.76
N ILE A 345 -6.83 15.10 -3.99
CA ILE A 345 -6.31 15.79 -5.18
C ILE A 345 -7.35 15.98 -6.29
N GLN A 346 -8.60 15.56 -6.09
CA GLN A 346 -9.65 15.68 -7.10
C GLN A 346 -9.96 17.14 -7.41
N ASN A 347 -9.77 17.54 -8.66
CA ASN A 347 -10.05 18.89 -9.15
C ASN A 347 -10.55 18.84 -10.61
N GLU A 348 -11.86 18.82 -10.79
CA GLU A 348 -12.50 18.72 -12.11
C GLU A 348 -12.14 19.90 -13.01
N GLU A 349 -11.94 21.11 -12.47
CA GLU A 349 -11.59 22.29 -13.26
C GLU A 349 -10.22 22.13 -13.95
N LYS A 350 -9.30 21.39 -13.30
CA LYS A 350 -7.97 21.06 -13.81
C LYS A 350 -7.92 19.71 -14.52
N GLY A 351 -9.05 18.99 -14.66
CA GLY A 351 -9.08 17.65 -15.27
C GLY A 351 -8.42 16.57 -14.40
N ILE A 352 -8.39 16.74 -13.08
CA ILE A 352 -7.77 15.83 -12.13
C ILE A 352 -8.85 15.03 -11.40
N GLY A 353 -8.76 13.71 -11.41
CA GLY A 353 -9.76 12.79 -10.85
C GLY A 353 -9.74 11.40 -11.50
N ALA A 354 -8.84 11.17 -12.47
CA ALA A 354 -8.60 9.81 -12.97
C ALA A 354 -8.12 8.90 -11.84
N ALA A 355 -8.56 7.65 -11.86
CA ALA A 355 -8.16 6.66 -10.86
C ALA A 355 -6.64 6.47 -10.84
N HIS A 356 -6.10 6.07 -9.69
CA HIS A 356 -4.71 5.64 -9.58
C HIS A 356 -4.41 4.50 -10.57
N HIS A 357 -3.15 4.39 -11.01
CA HIS A 357 -2.66 3.44 -12.01
C HIS A 357 -3.27 3.63 -13.41
N ASN A 358 -3.96 4.74 -13.64
CA ASN A 358 -4.51 5.11 -14.94
C ASN A 358 -3.54 6.01 -15.71
N GLN A 359 -3.52 5.88 -17.04
CA GLN A 359 -2.68 6.68 -17.93
C GLN A 359 -3.00 8.19 -17.93
N GLU A 360 -4.21 8.55 -17.50
CA GLU A 360 -4.69 9.94 -17.38
C GLU A 360 -4.57 10.49 -15.95
N PHE A 361 -4.02 9.69 -15.01
CA PHE A 361 -3.81 10.14 -13.63
C PHE A 361 -2.96 11.40 -13.57
N ASP A 362 -3.36 12.35 -12.75
CA ASP A 362 -2.66 13.61 -12.49
C ASP A 362 -2.97 14.10 -11.07
N ILE A 363 -2.19 15.04 -10.57
CA ILE A 363 -2.34 15.56 -9.21
C ILE A 363 -2.53 17.08 -9.21
N ASP A 364 -3.33 17.59 -8.28
CA ASP A 364 -3.42 19.02 -8.04
C ASP A 364 -2.19 19.49 -7.24
N GLU A 365 -1.22 20.09 -7.95
CA GLU A 365 0.04 20.54 -7.36
C GLU A 365 -0.16 21.68 -6.34
N ASP A 366 -1.27 22.44 -6.46
CA ASP A 366 -1.51 23.59 -5.59
C ASP A 366 -1.83 23.21 -4.14
N VAL A 367 -2.13 21.94 -3.87
CA VAL A 367 -2.44 21.46 -2.51
C VAL A 367 -1.30 20.73 -1.82
N LEU A 368 -0.21 20.44 -2.53
CA LEU A 368 0.92 19.68 -1.97
C LEU A 368 1.53 20.34 -0.72
N TYR A 369 1.47 21.69 -0.63
CA TYR A 369 1.94 22.40 0.56
C TYR A 369 1.17 21.96 1.83
N LYS A 370 -0.11 21.58 1.71
CA LYS A 370 -0.91 21.10 2.85
C LYS A 370 -0.38 19.77 3.36
N GLY A 371 0.03 18.85 2.47
CA GLY A 371 0.66 17.59 2.86
C GLY A 371 2.01 17.77 3.55
N ALA A 372 2.82 18.72 3.04
CA ALA A 372 4.10 19.07 3.67
C ALA A 372 3.89 19.72 5.04
N ALA A 373 2.93 20.64 5.16
CA ALA A 373 2.57 21.27 6.43
C ALA A 373 2.03 20.23 7.42
N ALA A 374 1.13 19.33 6.97
CA ALA A 374 0.59 18.26 7.82
C ALA A 374 1.67 17.37 8.42
N ALA A 375 2.61 16.89 7.58
CA ALA A 375 3.71 16.04 8.04
C ALA A 375 4.63 16.78 9.05
N ALA A 376 4.98 18.03 8.76
CA ALA A 376 5.82 18.83 9.67
C ALA A 376 5.09 19.15 10.98
N THR A 377 3.83 19.57 10.92
CA THR A 377 3.00 19.88 12.12
C THR A 377 2.80 18.64 12.97
N TYR A 378 2.48 17.49 12.37
CA TYR A 378 2.38 16.21 13.09
C TYR A 378 3.66 15.95 13.89
N ALA A 379 4.83 16.07 13.27
CA ALA A 379 6.10 15.82 13.94
C ALA A 379 6.37 16.84 15.06
N ILE A 380 6.21 18.12 14.79
CA ILE A 380 6.47 19.19 15.75
C ILE A 380 5.54 19.07 16.97
N GLU A 381 4.25 18.93 16.74
CA GLU A 381 3.27 18.88 17.83
C GLU A 381 3.36 17.57 18.63
N TYR A 382 3.65 16.43 17.98
CA TYR A 382 3.91 15.19 18.70
C TYR A 382 5.13 15.32 19.64
N LEU A 383 6.19 15.97 19.20
CA LEU A 383 7.40 16.13 20.02
C LEU A 383 7.22 17.11 21.18
N LYS A 384 6.19 17.96 21.18
CA LYS A 384 5.83 18.87 22.26
C LYS A 384 4.79 18.30 23.24
N ASP A 385 3.91 17.41 22.77
CA ASP A 385 2.73 16.95 23.51
C ASP A 385 2.94 15.59 24.17
N ASP A 386 3.20 15.59 25.48
CA ASP A 386 3.40 14.39 26.28
C ASP A 386 2.09 13.62 26.60
N SER A 387 0.92 14.16 26.23
CA SER A 387 -0.37 13.52 26.46
C SER A 387 -0.58 12.30 25.56
N VAL A 388 0.07 12.26 24.39
CA VAL A 388 -0.01 11.16 23.43
C VAL A 388 1.21 10.27 23.57
N LYS A 389 0.95 8.98 23.78
CA LYS A 389 2.01 7.99 24.00
C LYS A 389 2.43 7.34 22.69
N GLY A 390 3.73 7.25 22.50
CA GLY A 390 4.36 6.50 21.43
C GLY A 390 5.15 5.32 21.97
N GLY A 391 5.95 4.75 21.10
CA GLY A 391 6.85 3.66 21.41
C GLY A 391 6.62 2.43 20.55
N ARG A 392 7.65 1.66 20.39
CA ARG A 392 7.63 0.49 19.51
C ARG A 392 6.73 -0.61 20.05
N LYS A 393 5.72 -1.05 19.25
CA LYS A 393 4.78 -2.14 19.58
C LYS A 393 5.44 -3.51 19.49
N MET A 394 6.27 -3.73 18.47
CA MET A 394 7.02 -4.98 18.25
C MET A 394 8.26 -4.76 17.40
N THR A 395 9.23 -5.64 17.52
CA THR A 395 10.41 -5.66 16.64
C THR A 395 10.05 -6.23 15.27
N TYR A 396 10.90 -5.99 14.27
CA TYR A 396 10.73 -6.60 12.95
C TYR A 396 10.78 -8.13 13.02
N LYS A 397 11.66 -8.67 13.87
CA LYS A 397 11.72 -10.12 14.12
C LYS A 397 10.37 -10.65 14.65
N GLN A 398 9.79 -9.99 15.65
CA GLN A 398 8.48 -10.39 16.20
C GLN A 398 7.37 -10.27 15.15
N TYR A 399 7.42 -9.25 14.28
CA TYR A 399 6.51 -9.13 13.15
C TYR A 399 6.64 -10.32 12.18
N LEU A 400 7.87 -10.68 11.79
CA LEU A 400 8.12 -11.83 10.92
C LEU A 400 7.65 -13.15 11.57
N GLU A 401 7.88 -13.33 12.86
CA GLU A 401 7.39 -14.49 13.62
C GLU A 401 5.85 -14.51 13.65
N LYS A 402 5.20 -13.38 13.87
CA LYS A 402 3.74 -13.25 13.81
C LYS A 402 3.19 -13.65 12.43
N VAL A 403 3.81 -13.19 11.34
CA VAL A 403 3.44 -13.57 9.98
C VAL A 403 3.70 -15.06 9.70
N ALA A 404 4.83 -15.59 10.18
CA ALA A 404 5.20 -17.00 10.00
C ALA A 404 4.30 -17.95 10.78
N ASN A 405 3.90 -17.59 12.01
CA ASN A 405 3.01 -18.40 12.83
C ASN A 405 1.63 -18.61 12.19
N TYR A 406 1.10 -17.60 11.47
CA TYR A 406 -0.10 -17.80 10.67
C TYR A 406 0.09 -18.80 9.54
N LYS A 407 1.26 -18.83 8.91
CA LYS A 407 1.62 -19.86 7.91
C LYS A 407 1.70 -21.26 8.52
N LEU A 408 2.16 -21.38 9.75
CA LEU A 408 2.23 -22.66 10.49
C LEU A 408 0.84 -23.14 10.93
N LEU A 409 -0.02 -22.25 11.44
CA LEU A 409 -1.40 -22.58 11.80
C LEU A 409 -2.21 -23.09 10.59
N THR A 410 -1.93 -22.59 9.39
CA THR A 410 -2.57 -23.06 8.16
C THR A 410 -2.05 -24.43 7.70
N LYS A 411 -0.84 -24.83 8.06
CA LYS A 411 -0.33 -26.19 7.81
C LYS A 411 -1.04 -27.26 8.67
N HIS A 412 -1.47 -26.91 9.88
CA HIS A 412 -2.16 -27.86 10.78
C HIS A 412 -3.64 -28.11 10.45
N TYR A 413 -4.25 -27.31 9.57
CA TYR A 413 -5.61 -27.55 9.04
C TYR A 413 -5.62 -28.25 7.68
N GLY A 414 -4.48 -28.65 7.16
CA GLY A 414 -4.32 -29.23 5.81
C GLY A 414 -3.38 -30.45 5.72
N GLU A 415 -2.94 -31.03 6.85
CA GLU A 415 -2.29 -32.35 6.89
C GLU A 415 -3.26 -33.42 7.31
#